data_9a6609a7dc006f9a084400b56627477e
#
_entry.id   9a6609a7dc006f9a084400b56627477e
#
_cell.length_a   1.000
_cell.length_b   1.000
_cell.length_c   1.000
_cell.angle_alpha   90.00
_cell.angle_beta   90.00
_cell.angle_gamma   90.00
#
_symmetry.space_group_name_H-M   'P 1'
#
loop_
_entity.id
_entity.type
_entity.pdbx_description
1 polymer ?
#
loop_
_entity_poly.entity_id
_entity_poly.type
_entity_poly.pdbx_seq_one_letter_code
_entity_poly.pdbx_strand_id
1 'polypeptide(L)'
;MAYKLESPTLLPTHTQSTPIFITSHKDCNMARRNITSHLLLASLAFIIIISTTTKAEQPGATQFIRTSCTTTRYPQLCITSLSAYASTIKTSPLQLAHAALSVSLNGARSTSTMVSKLSARGHMRPREAVAMRDCVESVADSVDELRRALGEMGHLRGHDIGLKINDIQTWVSAALTDEDTCVQGFTGKGTNGKVKENVRGQIVKVAQLTCNALALINGLASLQSSSP
;
A
#
# COMPACT_ATOMS: atom_id res chain seq x y z
N MET A 1 63.52 -18.96 7.89
CA MET A 1 62.15 -19.26 7.33
C MET A 1 61.27 -18.11 7.65
N ALA A 2 60.94 -17.28 6.66
CA ALA A 2 60.22 -16.03 6.83
C ALA A 2 58.77 -16.26 6.46
N TYR A 3 57.84 -16.01 7.39
CA TYR A 3 56.41 -15.99 7.13
C TYR A 3 56.01 -14.61 6.62
N LYS A 4 55.53 -14.56 5.38
CA LYS A 4 55.03 -13.39 4.72
C LYS A 4 53.56 -13.21 5.16
N LEU A 5 53.30 -12.16 5.93
CA LEU A 5 51.93 -11.68 6.28
C LEU A 5 51.33 -10.98 5.07
N GLU A 6 50.33 -11.59 4.46
CA GLU A 6 49.52 -10.96 3.45
C GLU A 6 48.32 -10.25 4.13
N SER A 7 48.18 -8.96 3.84
CA SER A 7 47.11 -8.10 4.32
C SER A 7 45.73 -8.51 3.74
N PRO A 8 44.66 -8.47 4.50
CA PRO A 8 43.34 -8.74 3.98
C PRO A 8 42.84 -7.54 3.16
N THR A 9 42.58 -7.80 1.87
CA THR A 9 41.90 -6.89 0.96
C THR A 9 40.48 -6.65 1.44
N LEU A 10 40.15 -5.36 1.64
CA LEU A 10 38.78 -4.85 1.93
C LEU A 10 37.81 -5.24 0.81
N LEU A 11 36.84 -6.09 1.12
CA LEU A 11 35.70 -6.35 0.29
C LEU A 11 34.79 -5.09 0.23
N PRO A 12 34.22 -4.77 -0.93
CA PRO A 12 33.27 -3.67 -1.03
C PRO A 12 31.99 -4.00 -0.25
N THR A 13 31.56 -3.04 0.55
CA THR A 13 30.32 -3.06 1.33
C THR A 13 29.10 -3.29 0.41
N HIS A 14 28.59 -4.49 0.44
CA HIS A 14 27.32 -4.85 -0.15
C HIS A 14 26.22 -4.08 0.60
N THR A 15 25.65 -3.10 -0.05
CA THR A 15 24.43 -2.43 0.43
C THR A 15 23.34 -3.50 0.51
N GLN A 16 23.12 -4.02 1.70
CA GLN A 16 22.00 -4.92 1.99
C GLN A 16 20.72 -4.11 1.85
N SER A 17 20.06 -4.26 0.69
CA SER A 17 18.66 -3.93 0.56
C SER A 17 17.89 -4.84 1.52
N THR A 18 17.50 -4.29 2.66
CA THR A 18 16.63 -4.98 3.61
C THR A 18 15.38 -5.46 2.87
N PRO A 19 15.03 -6.74 2.93
CA PRO A 19 13.78 -7.22 2.37
C PRO A 19 12.64 -6.54 3.14
N ILE A 20 11.81 -5.78 2.43
CA ILE A 20 10.57 -5.24 2.99
C ILE A 20 9.62 -6.44 3.06
N PHE A 21 9.69 -7.19 4.15
CA PHE A 21 8.66 -8.15 4.49
C PHE A 21 7.45 -7.36 5.01
N ILE A 22 6.35 -7.43 4.31
CA ILE A 22 5.04 -7.05 4.85
C ILE A 22 4.59 -8.24 5.69
N THR A 23 5.15 -8.37 6.89
CA THR A 23 5.07 -9.61 7.67
C THR A 23 3.90 -9.67 8.63
N SER A 24 2.99 -8.70 8.67
CA SER A 24 1.80 -8.85 9.51
C SER A 24 0.74 -7.80 9.25
N HIS A 25 -0.50 -8.23 9.28
CA HIS A 25 -1.70 -7.46 9.48
C HIS A 25 -1.57 -6.36 10.58
N LYS A 26 -0.75 -6.61 11.60
CA LYS A 26 -0.43 -5.66 12.67
C LYS A 26 0.47 -4.51 12.23
N ASP A 27 1.28 -4.72 11.18
CA ASP A 27 2.22 -3.71 10.69
C ASP A 27 1.55 -2.62 9.85
N CYS A 28 0.33 -2.85 9.37
CA CYS A 28 -0.47 -1.86 8.69
C CYS A 28 -1.14 -0.86 9.64
N ASN A 29 -1.31 -1.25 10.91
CA ASN A 29 -1.76 -0.36 11.98
C ASN A 29 -0.58 0.40 12.57
N MET A 30 -0.51 1.67 12.26
CA MET A 30 0.60 2.53 12.59
C MET A 30 0.79 2.85 14.06
N ALA A 31 2.06 2.87 14.45
CA ALA A 31 2.56 3.48 15.66
C ALA A 31 2.02 4.91 15.85
N ARG A 32 1.32 5.12 16.97
CA ARG A 32 1.15 6.45 17.57
C ARG A 32 2.54 7.05 17.81
N ARG A 33 3.02 7.88 16.93
CA ARG A 33 4.14 8.76 17.26
C ARG A 33 3.60 9.84 18.18
N ASN A 34 3.99 9.79 19.44
CA ASN A 34 3.88 10.92 20.36
C ASN A 34 4.67 12.09 19.78
N ILE A 35 3.97 13.08 19.26
CA ILE A 35 4.55 14.35 18.90
C ILE A 35 4.49 15.20 20.17
N THR A 36 5.56 15.13 20.96
CA THR A 36 5.84 16.16 21.94
C THR A 36 6.47 17.34 21.22
N SER A 37 5.71 18.41 21.22
CA SER A 37 6.09 19.83 21.29
C SER A 37 7.51 20.24 20.88
N HIS A 38 7.63 21.04 19.82
CA HIS A 38 8.51 22.21 19.86
C HIS A 38 7.85 23.38 19.14
N LEU A 39 7.43 24.33 19.94
CA LEU A 39 7.12 25.71 19.59
C LEU A 39 8.39 26.43 19.16
N LEU A 40 8.34 27.34 18.21
CA LEU A 40 8.62 28.76 18.31
C LEU A 40 9.03 29.38 16.96
N LEU A 41 8.21 30.37 16.59
CA LEU A 41 8.55 31.73 16.08
C LEU A 41 9.35 31.88 14.78
N ALA A 42 8.77 32.47 13.80
CA ALA A 42 8.94 33.89 13.40
C ALA A 42 8.60 34.14 11.93
N SER A 43 7.68 35.01 11.76
CA SER A 43 7.59 36.27 10.98
C SER A 43 7.54 36.23 9.46
N LEU A 44 6.36 36.65 9.00
CA LEU A 44 6.05 37.82 8.14
C LEU A 44 6.77 37.97 6.79
N ALA A 45 5.87 38.05 5.80
CA ALA A 45 5.98 38.79 4.56
C ALA A 45 6.67 38.09 3.38
N PHE A 46 5.82 37.57 2.46
CA PHE A 46 5.84 38.04 1.07
C PHE A 46 4.55 37.57 0.37
N ILE A 47 3.61 38.52 0.21
CA ILE A 47 2.47 38.36 -0.69
C ILE A 47 3.01 38.60 -2.11
N ILE A 48 3.08 37.54 -2.90
CA ILE A 48 3.15 37.67 -4.36
C ILE A 48 1.95 36.89 -4.90
N ILE A 49 0.96 37.62 -5.35
CA ILE A 49 -0.18 37.16 -6.14
C ILE A 49 0.36 36.68 -7.47
N ILE A 50 0.47 35.38 -7.64
CA ILE A 50 0.54 34.77 -8.96
C ILE A 50 -0.80 34.06 -9.18
N SER A 51 -1.68 34.72 -9.93
CA SER A 51 -2.92 34.15 -10.42
C SER A 51 -2.57 33.10 -11.47
N THR A 52 -2.30 31.87 -11.03
CA THR A 52 -2.40 30.70 -11.87
C THR A 52 -3.78 30.13 -11.69
N THR A 53 -4.55 30.02 -12.75
CA THR A 53 -5.83 29.32 -12.82
C THR A 53 -5.61 27.83 -12.56
N THR A 54 -5.38 27.47 -11.33
CA THR A 54 -5.44 26.10 -10.84
C THR A 54 -6.89 25.81 -10.48
N LYS A 55 -7.43 24.78 -11.13
CA LYS A 55 -8.68 24.10 -10.75
C LYS A 55 -8.79 24.15 -9.23
N ALA A 56 -9.81 24.81 -8.70
CA ALA A 56 -9.97 25.09 -7.27
C ALA A 56 -9.94 23.77 -6.47
N GLU A 57 -8.78 23.41 -6.00
CA GLU A 57 -8.58 22.29 -5.07
C GLU A 57 -9.18 22.78 -3.74
N GLN A 58 -10.17 22.07 -3.22
CA GLN A 58 -10.80 22.43 -1.95
C GLN A 58 -9.77 22.29 -0.82
N PRO A 59 -9.29 23.36 -0.20
CA PRO A 59 -8.20 23.31 0.77
C PRO A 59 -8.48 22.35 1.94
N GLY A 60 -9.74 22.24 2.35
CA GLY A 60 -10.16 21.35 3.42
C GLY A 60 -10.05 19.86 3.07
N ALA A 61 -10.38 19.47 1.84
CA ALA A 61 -10.32 18.06 1.41
C ALA A 61 -8.87 17.57 1.30
N THR A 62 -8.00 18.37 0.72
CA THR A 62 -6.56 18.03 0.62
C THR A 62 -5.91 17.92 1.99
N GLN A 63 -6.22 18.85 2.91
CA GLN A 63 -5.71 18.80 4.28
C GLN A 63 -6.25 17.57 5.02
N PHE A 64 -7.54 17.24 4.86
CA PHE A 64 -8.13 16.04 5.44
C PHE A 64 -7.42 14.77 4.96
N ILE A 65 -7.17 14.62 3.65
CA ILE A 65 -6.42 13.48 3.10
C ILE A 65 -5.02 13.42 3.71
N ARG A 66 -4.29 14.54 3.75
CA ARG A 66 -2.95 14.59 4.34
C ARG A 66 -2.95 14.13 5.80
N THR A 67 -3.83 14.67 6.62
CA THR A 67 -3.94 14.33 8.04
C THR A 67 -4.31 12.85 8.24
N SER A 68 -5.29 12.34 7.50
CA SER A 68 -5.70 10.94 7.59
C SER A 68 -4.58 9.99 7.15
N CYS A 69 -3.86 10.32 6.09
CA CYS A 69 -2.75 9.50 5.59
C CYS A 69 -1.55 9.44 6.55
N THR A 70 -1.39 10.38 7.49
CA THR A 70 -0.30 10.29 8.50
C THR A 70 -0.42 9.07 9.41
N THR A 71 -1.62 8.49 9.53
CA THR A 71 -1.87 7.31 10.34
C THR A 71 -1.63 5.99 9.59
N THR A 72 -1.34 6.05 8.30
CA THR A 72 -1.09 4.87 7.48
C THR A 72 0.39 4.49 7.45
N ARG A 73 0.69 3.24 7.08
CA ARG A 73 2.07 2.73 6.99
C ARG A 73 2.89 3.42 5.90
N TYR A 74 2.26 3.81 4.80
CA TYR A 74 2.91 4.44 3.64
C TYR A 74 2.28 5.81 3.33
N PRO A 75 2.53 6.83 4.17
CA PRO A 75 1.83 8.13 4.12
C PRO A 75 1.96 8.84 2.78
N GLN A 76 3.16 8.87 2.19
CA GLN A 76 3.39 9.54 0.91
C GLN A 76 2.64 8.88 -0.23
N LEU A 77 2.64 7.54 -0.27
CA LEU A 77 1.87 6.79 -1.25
C LEU A 77 0.35 6.99 -1.06
N CYS A 78 -0.12 7.03 0.19
CA CYS A 78 -1.51 7.35 0.53
C CYS A 78 -1.91 8.73 -0.02
N ILE A 79 -1.14 9.77 0.31
CA ILE A 79 -1.40 11.14 -0.15
C ILE A 79 -1.41 11.22 -1.68
N THR A 80 -0.38 10.72 -2.34
CA THR A 80 -0.25 10.83 -3.80
C THR A 80 -1.33 10.04 -4.54
N SER A 81 -1.74 8.88 -4.04
CA SER A 81 -2.77 8.05 -4.66
C SER A 81 -4.19 8.59 -4.45
N LEU A 82 -4.44 9.33 -3.36
CA LEU A 82 -5.78 9.82 -3.01
C LEU A 82 -6.03 11.28 -3.37
N SER A 83 -4.99 12.07 -3.63
CA SER A 83 -5.14 13.51 -3.95
C SER A 83 -6.04 13.76 -5.17
N ALA A 84 -6.00 12.89 -6.17
CA ALA A 84 -6.87 13.01 -7.35
C ALA A 84 -8.38 12.85 -7.03
N TYR A 85 -8.71 12.29 -5.87
CA TYR A 85 -10.08 12.03 -5.41
C TYR A 85 -10.57 13.05 -4.38
N ALA A 86 -9.84 14.15 -4.16
CA ALA A 86 -10.14 15.14 -3.13
C ALA A 86 -11.58 15.69 -3.24
N SER A 87 -12.08 15.95 -4.45
CA SER A 87 -13.43 16.44 -4.70
C SER A 87 -14.53 15.42 -4.32
N THR A 88 -14.24 14.13 -4.41
CA THR A 88 -15.16 13.05 -4.03
C THR A 88 -15.05 12.75 -2.53
N ILE A 89 -13.84 12.72 -2.00
CA ILE A 89 -13.55 12.41 -0.59
C ILE A 89 -14.10 13.53 0.32
N LYS A 90 -13.87 14.80 -0.05
CA LYS A 90 -14.17 15.97 0.79
C LYS A 90 -13.51 15.79 2.16
N THR A 91 -14.34 15.63 3.22
CA THR A 91 -13.90 15.37 4.61
C THR A 91 -14.56 14.12 5.19
N SER A 92 -15.01 13.20 4.34
CA SER A 92 -15.70 11.98 4.76
C SER A 92 -14.72 10.82 4.94
N PRO A 93 -14.59 10.26 6.17
CA PRO A 93 -13.77 9.07 6.42
C PRO A 93 -14.22 7.85 5.58
N LEU A 94 -15.54 7.70 5.37
CA LEU A 94 -16.07 6.62 4.53
C LEU A 94 -15.65 6.78 3.08
N GLN A 95 -15.77 7.99 2.51
CA GLN A 95 -15.34 8.23 1.13
C GLN A 95 -13.82 8.10 0.97
N LEU A 96 -13.05 8.44 1.99
CA LEU A 96 -11.60 8.25 2.01
C LEU A 96 -11.23 6.76 1.95
N ALA A 97 -11.83 5.94 2.83
CA ALA A 97 -11.61 4.49 2.85
C ALA A 97 -12.07 3.83 1.54
N HIS A 98 -13.23 4.24 1.01
CA HIS A 98 -13.74 3.76 -0.28
C HIS A 98 -12.80 4.10 -1.45
N ALA A 99 -12.29 5.32 -1.51
CA ALA A 99 -11.33 5.73 -2.53
C ALA A 99 -10.02 4.93 -2.43
N ALA A 100 -9.50 4.73 -1.21
CA ALA A 100 -8.30 3.94 -0.98
C ALA A 100 -8.46 2.49 -1.44
N LEU A 101 -9.59 1.87 -1.10
CA LEU A 101 -9.91 0.50 -1.52
C LEU A 101 -10.08 0.40 -3.04
N SER A 102 -10.72 1.39 -3.66
CA SER A 102 -10.85 1.47 -5.12
C SER A 102 -9.49 1.58 -5.83
N VAL A 103 -8.57 2.35 -5.26
CA VAL A 103 -7.20 2.48 -5.78
C VAL A 103 -6.43 1.16 -5.65
N SER A 104 -6.56 0.45 -4.51
CA SER A 104 -5.95 -0.86 -4.31
C SER A 104 -6.49 -1.88 -5.33
N LEU A 105 -7.79 -1.97 -5.50
CA LEU A 105 -8.43 -2.86 -6.46
C LEU A 105 -7.97 -2.59 -7.90
N ASN A 106 -7.87 -1.32 -8.29
CA ASN A 106 -7.39 -0.96 -9.64
C ASN A 106 -5.91 -1.34 -9.82
N GLY A 107 -5.09 -1.16 -8.80
CA GLY A 107 -3.70 -1.61 -8.77
C GLY A 107 -3.58 -3.12 -8.91
N ALA A 108 -4.36 -3.88 -8.12
CA ALA A 108 -4.40 -5.34 -8.17
C ALA A 108 -4.84 -5.87 -9.54
N ARG A 109 -5.90 -5.32 -10.15
CA ARG A 109 -6.37 -5.69 -11.50
C ARG A 109 -5.30 -5.43 -12.57
N SER A 110 -4.64 -4.27 -12.52
CA SER A 110 -3.57 -3.94 -13.46
C SER A 110 -2.41 -4.92 -13.33
N THR A 111 -2.05 -5.28 -12.11
CA THR A 111 -0.97 -6.22 -11.80
C THR A 111 -1.35 -7.64 -12.18
N SER A 112 -2.57 -8.10 -11.90
CA SER A 112 -3.11 -9.39 -12.35
C SER A 112 -3.00 -9.54 -13.87
N THR A 113 -3.41 -8.51 -14.62
CA THR A 113 -3.26 -8.48 -16.08
C THR A 113 -1.79 -8.58 -16.51
N MET A 114 -0.89 -7.89 -15.82
CA MET A 114 0.55 -7.90 -16.14
C MET A 114 1.16 -9.28 -15.87
N VAL A 115 0.94 -9.88 -14.70
CA VAL A 115 1.51 -11.18 -14.35
C VAL A 115 0.97 -12.30 -15.24
N SER A 116 -0.34 -12.27 -15.59
CA SER A 116 -0.94 -13.21 -16.53
C SER A 116 -0.30 -13.14 -17.92
N LYS A 117 -0.07 -11.91 -18.43
CA LYS A 117 0.62 -11.72 -19.73
C LYS A 117 2.08 -12.19 -19.68
N LEU A 118 2.77 -11.99 -18.56
CA LEU A 118 4.14 -12.46 -18.39
C LEU A 118 4.19 -13.99 -18.32
N SER A 119 3.27 -14.61 -17.57
CA SER A 119 3.13 -16.06 -17.47
C SER A 119 2.93 -16.72 -18.84
N ALA A 120 2.10 -16.12 -19.69
CA ALA A 120 1.78 -16.65 -21.03
C ALA A 120 2.97 -16.58 -22.02
N ARG A 121 4.02 -15.78 -21.77
CA ARG A 121 5.17 -15.68 -22.68
C ARG A 121 6.11 -16.87 -22.69
N GLY A 122 6.03 -17.76 -21.71
CA GLY A 122 6.60 -19.10 -21.72
C GLY A 122 8.14 -19.24 -21.66
N HIS A 123 8.90 -18.17 -21.66
CA HIS A 123 10.38 -18.21 -21.66
C HIS A 123 10.96 -18.05 -20.25
N MET A 124 10.45 -18.83 -19.28
CA MET A 124 10.88 -18.78 -17.88
C MET A 124 11.61 -20.07 -17.49
N ARG A 125 12.54 -19.97 -16.55
CA ARG A 125 13.14 -21.15 -15.93
C ARG A 125 12.07 -21.93 -15.16
N PRO A 126 12.20 -23.25 -14.96
CA PRO A 126 11.17 -24.05 -14.31
C PRO A 126 10.69 -23.50 -12.96
N ARG A 127 11.59 -23.02 -12.10
CA ARG A 127 11.24 -22.43 -10.80
C ARG A 127 10.54 -21.09 -10.94
N GLU A 128 10.95 -20.27 -11.90
CA GLU A 128 10.27 -18.99 -12.19
C GLU A 128 8.86 -19.23 -12.74
N ALA A 129 8.68 -20.26 -13.56
CA ALA A 129 7.37 -20.62 -14.11
C ALA A 129 6.39 -21.09 -13.02
N VAL A 130 6.89 -21.83 -12.01
CA VAL A 130 6.08 -22.22 -10.84
C VAL A 130 5.70 -20.97 -10.04
N ALA A 131 6.68 -20.17 -9.62
CA ALA A 131 6.43 -18.94 -8.85
C ALA A 131 5.50 -17.96 -9.58
N MET A 132 5.61 -17.87 -10.91
CA MET A 132 4.74 -17.02 -11.72
C MET A 132 3.31 -17.53 -11.75
N ARG A 133 3.09 -18.84 -11.83
CA ARG A 133 1.77 -19.45 -11.81
C ARG A 133 1.07 -19.23 -10.48
N ASP A 134 1.78 -19.51 -9.38
CA ASP A 134 1.28 -19.29 -8.03
C ASP A 134 0.96 -17.81 -7.80
N CYS A 135 1.79 -16.90 -8.32
CA CYS A 135 1.53 -15.46 -8.27
C CYS A 135 0.31 -15.04 -9.10
N VAL A 136 0.07 -15.65 -10.27
CA VAL A 136 -1.14 -15.36 -11.09
C VAL A 136 -2.40 -15.71 -10.29
N GLU A 137 -2.40 -16.86 -9.62
CA GLU A 137 -3.50 -17.30 -8.77
C GLU A 137 -3.69 -16.37 -7.58
N SER A 138 -2.66 -16.16 -6.75
CA SER A 138 -2.74 -15.29 -5.57
C SER A 138 -3.21 -13.87 -5.91
N VAL A 139 -2.71 -13.26 -7.00
CA VAL A 139 -3.15 -11.90 -7.38
C VAL A 139 -4.58 -11.88 -7.91
N ALA A 140 -5.05 -12.97 -8.51
CA ALA A 140 -6.46 -13.09 -8.91
C ALA A 140 -7.37 -13.17 -7.66
N ASP A 141 -6.97 -13.93 -6.65
CA ASP A 141 -7.68 -14.03 -5.38
C ASP A 141 -7.72 -12.67 -4.65
N SER A 142 -6.58 -11.96 -4.58
CA SER A 142 -6.52 -10.57 -4.06
C SER A 142 -7.51 -9.64 -4.78
N VAL A 143 -7.63 -9.73 -6.11
CA VAL A 143 -8.61 -8.94 -6.87
C VAL A 143 -10.04 -9.27 -6.45
N ASP A 144 -10.36 -10.53 -6.22
CA ASP A 144 -11.70 -10.96 -5.83
C ASP A 144 -12.03 -10.55 -4.39
N GLU A 145 -11.08 -10.65 -3.47
CA GLU A 145 -11.23 -10.17 -2.10
C GLU A 145 -11.43 -8.65 -2.02
N LEU A 146 -10.62 -7.88 -2.73
CA LEU A 146 -10.78 -6.41 -2.79
C LEU A 146 -12.09 -6.01 -3.45
N ARG A 147 -12.59 -6.79 -4.42
CA ARG A 147 -13.90 -6.55 -5.05
C ARG A 147 -15.05 -6.78 -4.08
N ARG A 148 -15.00 -7.87 -3.29
CA ARG A 148 -15.99 -8.15 -2.24
C ARG A 148 -16.00 -7.04 -1.21
N ALA A 149 -14.84 -6.66 -0.70
CA ALA A 149 -14.68 -5.57 0.27
C ALA A 149 -15.28 -4.25 -0.25
N LEU A 150 -15.00 -3.89 -1.51
CA LEU A 150 -15.54 -2.67 -2.12
C LEU A 150 -17.06 -2.74 -2.32
N GLY A 151 -17.58 -3.90 -2.69
CA GLY A 151 -19.03 -4.15 -2.81
C GLY A 151 -19.73 -3.93 -1.48
N GLU A 152 -19.24 -4.54 -0.39
CA GLU A 152 -19.81 -4.39 0.93
C GLU A 152 -19.72 -2.96 1.47
N MET A 153 -18.60 -2.25 1.17
CA MET A 153 -18.44 -0.85 1.57
C MET A 153 -19.51 0.08 0.95
N GLY A 154 -20.04 -0.26 -0.22
CA GLY A 154 -21.16 0.44 -0.84
C GLY A 154 -22.50 0.26 -0.08
N HIS A 155 -22.59 -0.74 0.78
CA HIS A 155 -23.79 -1.11 1.53
C HIS A 155 -23.68 -0.86 3.04
N LEU A 156 -22.75 -0.02 3.48
CA LEU A 156 -22.57 0.34 4.90
C LEU A 156 -23.74 1.22 5.42
N ARG A 157 -24.87 0.57 5.72
CA ARG A 157 -26.08 1.21 6.25
C ARG A 157 -26.78 0.24 7.22
N GLY A 158 -27.53 0.79 8.18
CA GLY A 158 -28.37 0.02 9.10
C GLY A 158 -27.64 -0.43 10.37
N HIS A 159 -28.22 -1.39 11.06
CA HIS A 159 -27.73 -1.87 12.36
C HIS A 159 -26.47 -2.74 12.26
N ASP A 160 -26.16 -3.26 11.07
CA ASP A 160 -25.09 -4.26 10.87
C ASP A 160 -23.76 -3.64 10.44
N ILE A 161 -23.61 -2.31 10.56
CA ILE A 161 -22.41 -1.60 10.08
C ILE A 161 -21.13 -2.19 10.66
N GLY A 162 -21.12 -2.54 11.96
CA GLY A 162 -19.96 -3.13 12.61
C GLY A 162 -19.55 -4.48 12.02
N LEU A 163 -20.54 -5.35 11.75
CA LEU A 163 -20.29 -6.65 11.12
C LEU A 163 -19.76 -6.47 9.69
N LYS A 164 -20.36 -5.60 8.90
CA LYS A 164 -19.94 -5.30 7.54
C LYS A 164 -18.51 -4.73 7.49
N ILE A 165 -18.15 -3.85 8.41
CA ILE A 165 -16.78 -3.34 8.51
C ILE A 165 -15.80 -4.48 8.85
N ASN A 166 -16.18 -5.39 9.73
CA ASN A 166 -15.36 -6.56 10.08
C ASN A 166 -15.15 -7.49 8.87
N ASP A 167 -16.20 -7.71 8.08
CA ASP A 167 -16.10 -8.48 6.83
C ASP A 167 -15.17 -7.80 5.82
N ILE A 168 -15.30 -6.48 5.64
CA ILE A 168 -14.40 -5.69 4.79
C ILE A 168 -12.95 -5.81 5.26
N GLN A 169 -12.69 -5.68 6.57
CA GLN A 169 -11.35 -5.85 7.15
C GLN A 169 -10.80 -7.24 6.88
N THR A 170 -11.63 -8.28 6.98
CA THR A 170 -11.25 -9.67 6.71
C THR A 170 -10.84 -9.86 5.27
N TRP A 171 -11.65 -9.43 4.31
CA TRP A 171 -11.33 -9.55 2.89
C TRP A 171 -10.10 -8.73 2.49
N VAL A 172 -9.96 -7.50 2.96
CA VAL A 172 -8.77 -6.68 2.66
C VAL A 172 -7.49 -7.30 3.25
N SER A 173 -7.63 -7.98 4.38
CA SER A 173 -6.52 -8.70 5.02
C SER A 173 -6.15 -9.97 4.27
N ALA A 174 -7.15 -10.69 3.73
CA ALA A 174 -6.92 -11.84 2.86
C ALA A 174 -6.17 -11.41 1.59
N ALA A 175 -6.65 -10.36 0.92
CA ALA A 175 -5.99 -9.78 -0.25
C ALA A 175 -4.51 -9.42 0.00
N LEU A 176 -4.22 -8.83 1.17
CA LEU A 176 -2.84 -8.51 1.56
C LEU A 176 -1.98 -9.76 1.74
N THR A 177 -2.55 -10.85 2.25
CA THR A 177 -1.87 -12.14 2.40
C THR A 177 -1.56 -12.75 1.02
N ASP A 178 -2.48 -12.66 0.08
CA ASP A 178 -2.30 -13.15 -1.29
C ASP A 178 -1.21 -12.37 -2.01
N GLU A 179 -1.19 -11.05 -1.86
CA GLU A 179 -0.14 -10.18 -2.40
C GLU A 179 1.25 -10.51 -1.84
N ASP A 180 1.34 -10.78 -0.54
CA ASP A 180 2.59 -11.20 0.12
C ASP A 180 3.03 -12.60 -0.34
N THR A 181 2.11 -13.53 -0.52
CA THR A 181 2.35 -14.88 -1.05
C THR A 181 3.01 -14.82 -2.42
N CYS A 182 2.49 -13.99 -3.33
CA CYS A 182 3.13 -13.77 -4.63
C CYS A 182 4.56 -13.21 -4.48
N VAL A 183 4.79 -12.21 -3.61
CA VAL A 183 6.14 -11.66 -3.38
C VAL A 183 7.10 -12.72 -2.88
N GLN A 184 6.66 -13.57 -1.95
CA GLN A 184 7.48 -14.63 -1.36
C GLN A 184 7.88 -15.69 -2.38
N GLY A 185 7.02 -16.05 -3.33
CA GLY A 185 7.33 -16.98 -4.41
C GLY A 185 8.57 -16.59 -5.22
N PHE A 186 8.90 -15.30 -5.27
CA PHE A 186 10.07 -14.76 -5.98
C PHE A 186 11.31 -14.52 -5.08
N THR A 187 11.32 -14.90 -3.81
CA THR A 187 12.46 -14.68 -2.91
C THR A 187 13.56 -15.72 -3.04
N GLY A 188 13.28 -16.91 -3.60
CA GLY A 188 14.20 -18.04 -3.67
C GLY A 188 15.40 -17.86 -4.61
N LYS A 189 16.47 -18.67 -4.38
CA LYS A 189 17.59 -18.81 -5.31
C LYS A 189 17.07 -19.48 -6.60
N GLY A 190 17.32 -18.87 -7.75
CA GLY A 190 16.87 -19.40 -9.07
C GLY A 190 15.73 -18.61 -9.71
N THR A 191 15.18 -17.61 -9.02
CA THR A 191 14.31 -16.62 -9.60
C THR A 191 15.08 -15.31 -9.72
N ASN A 192 15.83 -15.08 -10.80
CA ASN A 192 16.66 -13.90 -10.98
C ASN A 192 16.36 -13.23 -12.33
N GLY A 193 16.39 -11.91 -12.35
CA GLY A 193 16.30 -11.13 -13.57
C GLY A 193 15.18 -10.10 -13.60
N LYS A 194 15.05 -9.41 -14.72
CA LYS A 194 14.10 -8.30 -14.94
C LYS A 194 12.63 -8.68 -14.69
N VAL A 195 12.25 -9.93 -14.96
CA VAL A 195 10.87 -10.42 -14.71
C VAL A 195 10.56 -10.40 -13.22
N LYS A 196 11.46 -10.96 -12.40
CA LYS A 196 11.32 -10.95 -10.94
C LYS A 196 11.23 -9.52 -10.39
N GLU A 197 12.12 -8.64 -10.81
CA GLU A 197 12.14 -7.24 -10.34
C GLU A 197 10.85 -6.51 -10.68
N ASN A 198 10.37 -6.66 -11.93
CA ASN A 198 9.12 -6.04 -12.37
C ASN A 198 7.89 -6.57 -11.61
N VAL A 199 7.75 -7.90 -11.52
CA VAL A 199 6.63 -8.53 -10.81
C VAL A 199 6.66 -8.09 -9.35
N ARG A 200 7.79 -8.26 -8.67
CA ARG A 200 7.92 -7.89 -7.27
C ARG A 200 7.64 -6.40 -7.03
N GLY A 201 8.18 -5.50 -7.87
CA GLY A 201 7.96 -4.07 -7.74
C GLY A 201 6.48 -3.68 -7.82
N GLN A 202 5.73 -4.27 -8.75
CA GLN A 202 4.31 -4.00 -8.90
C GLN A 202 3.48 -4.59 -7.75
N ILE A 203 3.75 -5.84 -7.35
CA ILE A 203 3.03 -6.47 -6.23
C ILE A 203 3.28 -5.73 -4.92
N VAL A 204 4.54 -5.38 -4.61
CA VAL A 204 4.86 -4.60 -3.40
C VAL A 204 4.11 -3.27 -3.40
N LYS A 205 4.00 -2.60 -4.54
CA LYS A 205 3.23 -1.36 -4.62
C LYS A 205 1.73 -1.58 -4.34
N VAL A 206 1.14 -2.65 -4.88
CA VAL A 206 -0.27 -3.00 -4.60
C VAL A 206 -0.44 -3.30 -3.11
N ALA A 207 0.40 -4.13 -2.53
CA ALA A 207 0.37 -4.46 -1.11
C ALA A 207 0.51 -3.22 -0.19
N GLN A 208 1.32 -2.24 -0.58
CA GLN A 208 1.40 -0.97 0.12
C GLN A 208 0.10 -0.14 0.03
N LEU A 209 -0.56 -0.16 -1.13
CA LEU A 209 -1.88 0.49 -1.31
C LEU A 209 -2.95 -0.21 -0.48
N THR A 210 -2.99 -1.55 -0.50
CA THR A 210 -3.92 -2.39 0.27
C THR A 210 -3.71 -2.19 1.77
N CYS A 211 -2.46 -2.13 2.23
CA CYS A 211 -2.09 -1.82 3.60
C CYS A 211 -2.59 -0.43 4.04
N ASN A 212 -2.44 0.60 3.21
CA ASN A 212 -2.98 1.92 3.49
C ASN A 212 -4.51 1.92 3.54
N ALA A 213 -5.17 1.21 2.62
CA ALA A 213 -6.62 1.06 2.62
C ALA A 213 -7.12 0.40 3.92
N LEU A 214 -6.47 -0.69 4.34
CA LEU A 214 -6.80 -1.38 5.60
C LEU A 214 -6.65 -0.45 6.82
N ALA A 215 -5.59 0.35 6.89
CA ALA A 215 -5.39 1.32 7.98
C ALA A 215 -6.52 2.37 8.03
N LEU A 216 -6.97 2.87 6.88
CA LEU A 216 -8.08 3.83 6.79
C LEU A 216 -9.43 3.20 7.14
N ILE A 217 -9.66 1.92 6.78
CA ILE A 217 -10.84 1.15 7.16
C ILE A 217 -10.84 0.92 8.68
N ASN A 218 -9.70 0.61 9.29
CA ASN A 218 -9.56 0.47 10.74
C ASN A 218 -9.86 1.79 11.47
N GLY A 219 -9.43 2.92 10.90
CA GLY A 219 -9.80 4.25 11.38
C GLY A 219 -11.32 4.48 11.33
N LEU A 220 -11.98 4.07 10.25
CA LEU A 220 -13.43 4.13 10.12
C LEU A 220 -14.14 3.27 11.18
N ALA A 221 -13.66 2.03 11.42
CA ALA A 221 -14.19 1.14 12.46
C ALA A 221 -14.11 1.76 13.86
N SER A 222 -13.00 2.42 14.18
CA SER A 222 -12.79 3.09 15.48
C SER A 222 -13.77 4.25 15.69
N LEU A 223 -14.13 4.97 14.63
CA LEU A 223 -15.12 6.05 14.72
C LEU A 223 -16.54 5.52 15.00
N GLN A 224 -16.88 4.35 14.44
CA GLN A 224 -18.18 3.71 14.67
C GLN A 224 -18.32 3.18 16.11
N SER A 225 -17.26 2.59 16.66
CA SER A 225 -17.28 2.05 18.04
C SER A 225 -17.28 3.14 19.12
N SER A 226 -16.93 4.39 18.79
CA SER A 226 -16.94 5.53 19.72
C SER A 226 -18.21 6.37 19.67
N SER A 227 -19.15 6.03 18.78
CA SER A 227 -20.48 6.67 18.76
C SER A 227 -21.40 5.94 19.74
N PRO A 228 -21.97 6.62 20.77
CA PRO A 228 -22.85 6.04 21.77
C PRO A 228 -24.18 5.57 21.19
#